data_cbabe2e7f7119b1bacf10245d7c8f1d7
#
_entry.id   cbabe2e7f7119b1bacf10245d7c8f1d7
#
_cell.length_a   1.000
_cell.length_b   1.000
_cell.length_c   1.000
_cell.angle_alpha   90.00
_cell.angle_beta   90.00
_cell.angle_gamma   90.00
#
_symmetry.space_group_name_H-M   'P 1'
#
loop_
_entity.id
_entity.type
_entity.pdbx_description
1 polymer ?
#
loop_
_entity_poly.entity_id
_entity_poly.type
_entity_poly.pdbx_seq_one_letter_code
_entity_poly.pdbx_strand_id
1 'polypeptide(L)'
;MTNSNIYQDIATRTGGDIYIGVVGPVRTGKSTLIKRLMETLVVPNIESDFSRARATDELPQASAGRTIMTTEPKFIPEDAIELKLDNSSKFKVRMIDCVGYIVPSSEGYFEDEAPRMVMTPWSEEEIPFNLAAEIGTKKVIEEHSTIGLVVTTDGTISPI
;
A
#
# COMPACT_ATOMS: atom_id res chain seq x y z
N MET A 1 1.96 29.11 18.72
CA MET A 1 1.56 28.21 17.63
C MET A 1 0.73 27.10 18.27
N THR A 2 -0.54 27.13 18.03
CA THR A 2 -1.45 26.06 18.42
C THR A 2 -0.93 24.78 17.78
N ASN A 3 -0.57 23.81 18.61
CA ASN A 3 -0.49 22.41 18.17
C ASN A 3 -1.90 22.08 17.66
N SER A 4 -2.19 22.53 16.44
CA SER A 4 -3.32 22.04 15.69
C SER A 4 -3.09 20.55 15.64
N ASN A 5 -3.94 19.84 16.36
CA ASN A 5 -3.78 18.42 16.54
C ASN A 5 -3.83 17.80 15.14
N ILE A 6 -2.68 17.39 14.61
CA ILE A 6 -2.54 16.84 13.27
C ILE A 6 -3.53 15.69 13.04
N TYR A 7 -3.86 14.98 14.11
CA TYR A 7 -4.87 13.92 14.10
C TYR A 7 -6.28 14.48 13.86
N GLN A 8 -6.56 15.65 14.39
CA GLN A 8 -7.83 16.33 14.22
C GLN A 8 -7.98 16.88 12.78
N ASP A 9 -6.88 17.40 12.22
CA ASP A 9 -6.84 17.84 10.83
C ASP A 9 -7.04 16.66 9.86
N ILE A 10 -6.34 15.54 10.07
CA ILE A 10 -6.51 14.31 9.30
C ILE A 10 -7.96 13.82 9.41
N ALA A 11 -8.50 13.69 10.61
CA ALA A 11 -9.87 13.23 10.82
C ALA A 11 -10.91 14.13 10.15
N THR A 12 -10.69 15.44 10.14
CA THR A 12 -11.59 16.40 9.49
C THR A 12 -11.54 16.27 7.98
N ARG A 13 -10.35 16.09 7.40
CA ARG A 13 -10.17 15.96 5.95
C ARG A 13 -10.71 14.64 5.40
N THR A 14 -10.64 13.57 6.18
CA THR A 14 -10.97 12.22 5.73
C THR A 14 -12.30 11.71 6.24
N GLY A 15 -13.04 12.50 7.02
CA GLY A 15 -14.25 12.04 7.67
C GLY A 15 -14.01 10.94 8.72
N GLY A 16 -12.77 10.84 9.23
CA GLY A 16 -12.38 9.84 10.21
C GLY A 16 -11.72 8.57 9.61
N ASP A 17 -11.60 8.50 8.28
CA ASP A 17 -10.95 7.39 7.60
C ASP A 17 -9.46 7.70 7.38
N ILE A 18 -8.58 6.73 7.69
CA ILE A 18 -7.15 6.84 7.51
C ILE A 18 -6.69 5.79 6.50
N TYR A 19 -6.27 6.25 5.33
CA TYR A 19 -5.75 5.41 4.26
C TYR A 19 -4.24 5.58 4.16
N ILE A 20 -3.50 4.51 4.46
CA ILE A 20 -2.04 4.51 4.48
C ILE A 20 -1.54 3.84 3.20
N GLY A 21 -1.06 4.66 2.25
CA GLY A 21 -0.43 4.18 1.03
C GLY A 21 1.03 3.82 1.30
N VAL A 22 1.40 2.56 1.09
CA VAL A 22 2.77 2.08 1.25
C VAL A 22 3.43 2.02 -0.12
N VAL A 23 4.37 2.91 -0.35
CA VAL A 23 5.01 3.14 -1.63
C VAL A 23 6.53 2.96 -1.54
N GLY A 24 7.18 2.85 -2.66
CA GLY A 24 8.64 2.67 -2.73
C GLY A 24 9.04 1.74 -3.88
N PRO A 25 10.34 1.50 -4.08
CA PRO A 25 10.80 0.58 -5.11
C PRO A 25 10.24 -0.83 -4.92
N VAL A 26 10.17 -1.60 -5.99
CA VAL A 26 9.76 -3.01 -5.91
C VAL A 26 10.70 -3.81 -4.99
N ARG A 27 10.17 -4.83 -4.34
CA ARG A 27 10.91 -5.77 -3.47
C ARG A 27 11.63 -5.13 -2.28
N THR A 28 11.14 -4.01 -1.77
CA THR A 28 11.67 -3.35 -0.58
C THR A 28 11.02 -3.81 0.72
N GLY A 29 10.13 -4.79 0.66
CA GLY A 29 9.43 -5.32 1.85
C GLY A 29 8.14 -4.58 2.20
N LYS A 30 7.53 -3.85 1.27
CA LYS A 30 6.25 -3.13 1.48
C LYS A 30 5.15 -4.04 2.01
N SER A 31 4.87 -5.13 1.32
CA SER A 31 3.84 -6.09 1.71
C SER A 31 4.15 -6.75 3.07
N THR A 32 5.41 -7.00 3.36
CA THR A 32 5.85 -7.52 4.66
C THR A 32 5.61 -6.51 5.77
N LEU A 33 5.91 -5.24 5.52
CA LEU A 33 5.64 -4.16 6.47
C LEU A 33 4.13 -4.01 6.72
N ILE A 34 3.31 -3.99 5.67
CA ILE A 34 1.85 -3.94 5.78
C ILE A 34 1.35 -5.10 6.65
N LYS A 35 1.78 -6.31 6.34
CA LYS A 35 1.41 -7.49 7.13
C LYS A 35 1.73 -7.32 8.61
N ARG A 36 2.94 -6.88 8.94
CA ARG A 36 3.37 -6.66 10.33
C ARG A 36 2.59 -5.55 11.03
N LEU A 37 2.35 -4.43 10.35
CA LEU A 37 1.52 -3.35 10.91
C LEU A 37 0.08 -3.83 11.17
N MET A 38 -0.50 -4.58 10.24
CA MET A 38 -1.83 -5.14 10.41
C MET A 38 -1.88 -6.13 11.59
N GLU A 39 -0.94 -7.08 11.67
CA GLU A 39 -0.88 -8.08 12.73
C GLU A 39 -0.66 -7.48 14.12
N THR A 40 0.12 -6.40 14.22
CA THR A 40 0.52 -5.84 15.51
C THR A 40 -0.36 -4.69 16.00
N LEU A 41 -0.89 -3.88 15.08
CA LEU A 41 -1.59 -2.64 15.42
C LEU A 41 -3.08 -2.66 15.06
N VAL A 42 -3.46 -3.34 13.99
CA VAL A 42 -4.84 -3.28 13.49
C VAL A 42 -5.66 -4.46 13.99
N VAL A 43 -5.25 -5.68 13.67
CA VAL A 43 -6.01 -6.90 13.98
C VAL A 43 -6.31 -7.05 15.48
N PRO A 44 -5.36 -6.78 16.41
CA PRO A 44 -5.64 -6.90 17.85
C PRO A 44 -6.69 -5.91 18.36
N ASN A 45 -6.89 -4.79 17.67
CA ASN A 45 -7.81 -3.72 18.06
C ASN A 45 -9.17 -3.78 17.34
N ILE A 46 -9.44 -4.84 16.59
CA ILE A 46 -10.74 -5.09 15.96
C ILE A 46 -11.67 -5.74 16.99
N GLU A 47 -12.81 -5.09 17.29
CA GLU A 47 -13.77 -5.61 18.28
C GLU A 47 -14.53 -6.85 17.77
N SER A 48 -14.94 -6.84 16.50
CA SER A 48 -15.70 -7.96 15.90
C SER A 48 -14.82 -9.14 15.53
N ASP A 49 -15.11 -10.31 16.05
CA ASP A 49 -14.40 -11.55 15.71
C ASP A 49 -14.50 -11.90 14.22
N PHE A 50 -15.65 -11.65 13.60
CA PHE A 50 -15.86 -11.83 12.16
C PHE A 50 -14.97 -10.90 11.35
N SER A 51 -14.95 -9.61 11.68
CA SER A 51 -14.10 -8.62 11.00
C SER A 51 -12.61 -8.91 11.22
N ARG A 52 -12.25 -9.40 12.40
CA ARG A 52 -10.87 -9.80 12.73
C ARG A 52 -10.41 -10.99 11.89
N ALA A 53 -11.24 -12.02 11.77
CA ALA A 53 -10.94 -13.18 10.93
C ALA A 53 -10.79 -12.78 9.47
N ARG A 54 -11.72 -11.99 8.93
CA ARG A 54 -11.66 -11.48 7.56
C ARG A 54 -10.40 -10.65 7.31
N ALA A 55 -10.07 -9.72 8.20
CA ALA A 55 -8.85 -8.92 8.08
C ALA A 55 -7.59 -9.77 8.08
N THR A 56 -7.58 -10.84 8.87
CA THR A 56 -6.45 -11.79 8.92
C THR A 56 -6.31 -12.57 7.61
N ASP A 57 -7.41 -12.99 7.02
CA ASP A 57 -7.42 -13.71 5.75
C ASP A 57 -6.96 -12.85 4.55
N GLU A 58 -7.20 -11.54 4.64
CA GLU A 58 -6.81 -10.57 3.60
C GLU A 58 -5.36 -10.08 3.72
N LEU A 59 -4.60 -10.53 4.73
CA LEU A 59 -3.20 -10.13 4.90
C LEU A 59 -2.33 -10.57 3.70
N PRO A 60 -1.33 -9.77 3.33
CA PRO A 60 -0.41 -10.13 2.26
C PRO A 60 0.28 -11.47 2.55
N GLN A 61 0.22 -12.36 1.58
CA GLN A 61 0.96 -13.62 1.62
C GLN A 61 2.41 -13.37 1.18
N ALA A 62 3.35 -14.10 1.77
CA ALA A 62 4.74 -14.06 1.32
C ALA A 62 4.81 -14.60 -0.12
N SER A 63 5.16 -13.76 -1.07
CA SER A 63 5.38 -14.20 -2.44
C SER A 63 6.72 -14.91 -2.55
N ALA A 64 6.71 -16.20 -2.87
CA ALA A 64 7.91 -16.98 -3.15
C ALA A 64 8.42 -16.80 -4.60
N GLY A 65 7.71 -16.02 -5.42
CA GLY A 65 7.99 -15.86 -6.85
C GLY A 65 8.94 -14.71 -7.17
N ARG A 66 9.72 -14.87 -8.22
CA ARG A 66 10.57 -13.80 -8.79
C ARG A 66 9.78 -12.84 -9.69
N THR A 67 8.64 -13.27 -10.21
CA THR A 67 7.82 -12.50 -11.14
C THR A 67 6.86 -11.59 -10.38
N ILE A 68 6.82 -10.32 -10.77
CA ILE A 68 5.84 -9.35 -10.29
C ILE A 68 4.55 -9.58 -11.09
N MET A 69 3.46 -9.92 -10.39
CA MET A 69 2.23 -10.41 -11.02
C MET A 69 1.24 -9.32 -11.41
N THR A 70 1.19 -8.20 -10.69
CA THR A 70 0.22 -7.14 -10.90
C THR A 70 0.82 -5.76 -10.74
N THR A 71 0.25 -4.78 -11.41
CA THR A 71 0.53 -3.34 -11.26
C THR A 71 -0.54 -2.63 -10.47
N GLU A 72 -1.65 -3.30 -10.16
CA GLU A 72 -2.77 -2.70 -9.47
C GLU A 72 -2.50 -2.54 -7.97
N PRO A 73 -2.85 -1.40 -7.38
CA PRO A 73 -2.85 -1.23 -5.94
C PRO A 73 -3.84 -2.20 -5.29
N LYS A 74 -3.45 -2.79 -4.17
CA LYS A 74 -4.30 -3.66 -3.38
C LYS A 74 -4.69 -3.00 -2.07
N PHE A 75 -5.97 -2.93 -1.81
CA PHE A 75 -6.50 -2.44 -0.54
C PHE A 75 -6.50 -3.56 0.51
N ILE A 76 -5.99 -3.29 1.70
CA ILE A 76 -5.83 -4.27 2.77
C ILE A 76 -6.32 -3.67 4.10
N PRO A 77 -7.39 -4.16 4.66
CA PRO A 77 -8.37 -5.01 3.99
C PRO A 77 -9.15 -4.25 2.90
N GLU A 78 -9.89 -4.97 2.07
CA GLU A 78 -10.67 -4.38 0.97
C GLU A 78 -11.65 -3.33 1.49
N ASP A 79 -12.34 -3.64 2.58
CA ASP A 79 -13.17 -2.68 3.30
C ASP A 79 -12.41 -2.10 4.50
N ALA A 80 -12.44 -0.77 4.66
CA ALA A 80 -11.80 -0.12 5.79
C ALA A 80 -12.38 -0.60 7.13
N ILE A 81 -11.49 -0.86 8.08
CA ILE A 81 -11.85 -1.42 9.39
C ILE A 81 -11.90 -0.34 10.46
N GLU A 82 -12.98 -0.34 11.22
CA GLU A 82 -13.12 0.51 12.39
C GLU A 82 -12.26 0.02 13.55
N LEU A 83 -11.43 0.90 14.05
CA LEU A 83 -10.62 0.72 15.23
C LEU A 83 -11.08 1.68 16.33
N LYS A 84 -10.96 1.24 17.58
CA LYS A 84 -11.21 2.03 18.75
C LYS A 84 -9.90 2.26 19.50
N LEU A 85 -9.49 3.51 19.58
CA LEU A 85 -8.24 3.89 20.23
C LEU A 85 -8.37 4.01 21.75
N ASP A 86 -9.51 4.53 22.19
CA ASP A 86 -9.89 4.74 23.58
C ASP A 86 -11.41 4.74 23.72
N ASN A 87 -11.91 5.10 24.88
CA ASN A 87 -13.35 5.07 25.14
C ASN A 87 -14.19 6.06 24.31
N SER A 88 -13.56 6.96 23.54
CA SER A 88 -14.24 8.05 22.84
C SER A 88 -13.90 8.20 21.35
N SER A 89 -12.77 7.65 20.90
CA SER A 89 -12.28 7.89 19.55
C SER A 89 -12.31 6.63 18.70
N LYS A 90 -13.09 6.70 17.63
CA LYS A 90 -13.17 5.66 16.59
C LYS A 90 -12.66 6.22 15.27
N PHE A 91 -11.94 5.40 14.52
CA PHE A 91 -11.52 5.74 13.18
C PHE A 91 -11.45 4.47 12.33
N LYS A 92 -11.55 4.63 11.03
CA LYS A 92 -11.36 3.53 10.11
C LYS A 92 -9.98 3.58 9.51
N VAL A 93 -9.36 2.42 9.36
CA VAL A 93 -8.03 2.27 8.78
C VAL A 93 -8.07 1.31 7.60
N ARG A 94 -7.23 1.60 6.62
CA ARG A 94 -7.00 0.76 5.46
C ARG A 94 -5.57 0.99 4.98
N MET A 95 -4.86 -0.10 4.69
CA MET A 95 -3.57 -0.06 4.04
C MET A 95 -3.74 -0.18 2.52
N ILE A 96 -2.86 0.43 1.77
CA ILE A 96 -2.83 0.32 0.32
C ILE A 96 -1.44 -0.17 -0.07
N ASP A 97 -1.39 -1.41 -0.54
CA ASP A 97 -0.15 -2.01 -1.05
C ASP A 97 -0.03 -1.72 -2.55
N CYS A 98 1.02 -1.06 -2.95
CA CYS A 98 1.32 -0.87 -4.36
C CYS A 98 2.51 -1.71 -4.78
N VAL A 99 2.59 -2.04 -6.06
CA VAL A 99 3.72 -2.79 -6.61
C VAL A 99 5.03 -2.06 -6.41
N GLY A 100 5.00 -0.75 -6.46
CA GLY A 100 6.15 0.11 -6.38
C GLY A 100 6.76 0.42 -7.76
N TYR A 101 7.62 1.40 -7.79
CA TYR A 101 8.30 1.77 -9.02
C TYR A 101 9.53 0.87 -9.26
N ILE A 102 9.87 0.75 -10.55
CA ILE A 102 10.97 -0.08 -11.02
C ILE A 102 12.25 0.76 -11.00
N VAL A 103 13.29 0.21 -10.39
CA VAL A 103 14.65 0.78 -10.45
C VAL A 103 15.50 -0.06 -11.41
N PRO A 104 16.60 0.48 -11.97
CA PRO A 104 17.42 -0.23 -12.97
C PRO A 104 17.92 -1.61 -12.53
N SER A 105 18.09 -1.83 -11.23
CA SER A 105 18.49 -3.12 -10.65
C SER A 105 17.34 -4.09 -10.40
N SER A 106 16.08 -3.70 -10.70
CA SER A 106 14.92 -4.56 -10.48
C SER A 106 14.90 -5.71 -11.48
N GLU A 107 14.51 -6.88 -11.00
CA GLU A 107 14.30 -8.07 -11.83
C GLU A 107 12.79 -8.35 -11.98
N GLY A 108 12.41 -9.10 -13.02
CA GLY A 108 11.07 -9.66 -13.17
C GLY A 108 10.05 -8.76 -13.87
N TYR A 109 10.49 -7.68 -14.52
CA TYR A 109 9.65 -6.83 -15.36
C TYR A 109 9.99 -6.92 -16.85
N PHE A 110 11.05 -7.66 -17.18
CA PHE A 110 11.41 -8.00 -18.57
C PHE A 110 10.86 -9.37 -18.96
N GLU A 111 10.45 -9.47 -20.19
CA GLU A 111 10.09 -10.70 -20.88
C GLU A 111 10.74 -10.64 -22.28
N ASP A 112 11.49 -11.68 -22.67
CA ASP A 112 12.18 -11.74 -23.95
C ASP A 112 13.04 -10.49 -24.30
N GLU A 113 13.82 -10.01 -23.32
CA GLU A 113 14.70 -8.82 -23.43
C GLU A 113 13.98 -7.48 -23.60
N ALA A 114 12.66 -7.44 -23.51
CA ALA A 114 11.86 -6.23 -23.56
C ALA A 114 11.04 -6.03 -22.26
N PRO A 115 10.65 -4.80 -21.91
CA PRO A 115 9.73 -4.57 -20.82
C PRO A 115 8.42 -5.30 -21.09
N ARG A 116 7.93 -6.07 -20.11
CA ARG A 116 6.64 -6.74 -20.20
C ARG A 116 5.52 -5.72 -20.39
N MET A 117 4.65 -5.98 -21.37
CA MET A 117 3.46 -5.15 -21.61
C MET A 117 2.31 -5.62 -20.73
N VAL A 118 1.52 -4.70 -20.21
CA VAL A 118 0.40 -4.98 -19.31
C VAL A 118 -0.78 -4.06 -19.59
N MET A 119 -1.98 -4.60 -19.42
CA MET A 119 -3.21 -3.82 -19.33
C MET A 119 -3.40 -3.33 -17.90
N THR A 120 -3.93 -2.12 -17.75
CA THR A 120 -4.30 -1.56 -16.47
C THR A 120 -5.73 -1.01 -16.51
N PRO A 121 -6.42 -0.87 -15.37
CA PRO A 121 -7.76 -0.29 -15.34
C PRO A 121 -7.86 1.16 -15.84
N TRP A 122 -6.72 1.83 -15.96
CA TRP A 122 -6.62 3.24 -16.36
C TRP A 122 -5.93 3.43 -17.73
N SER A 123 -5.67 2.35 -18.47
CA SER A 123 -5.10 2.41 -19.81
C SER A 123 -6.02 1.70 -20.80
N GLU A 124 -6.23 2.30 -21.96
CA GLU A 124 -7.02 1.71 -23.05
C GLU A 124 -6.21 0.71 -23.90
N GLU A 125 -4.89 0.80 -23.80
CA GLU A 125 -3.94 -0.04 -24.51
C GLU A 125 -2.93 -0.65 -23.52
N GLU A 126 -2.24 -1.69 -23.96
CA GLU A 126 -1.12 -2.24 -23.21
C GLU A 126 0.01 -1.23 -23.11
N ILE A 127 0.53 -1.06 -21.91
CA ILE A 127 1.67 -0.18 -21.61
C ILE A 127 2.81 -0.97 -20.96
N PRO A 128 4.06 -0.48 -21.06
CA PRO A 128 5.18 -1.12 -20.39
C PRO A 128 4.95 -1.23 -18.86
N PHE A 129 5.31 -2.36 -18.29
CA PHE A 129 5.12 -2.64 -16.87
C PHE A 129 5.68 -1.57 -15.94
N ASN A 130 6.88 -1.05 -16.25
CA ASN A 130 7.50 0.00 -15.47
C ASN A 130 6.68 1.30 -15.46
N LEU A 131 6.10 1.66 -16.61
CA LEU A 131 5.19 2.81 -16.72
C LEU A 131 3.90 2.58 -15.95
N ALA A 132 3.32 1.39 -16.07
CA ALA A 132 2.12 1.02 -15.31
C ALA A 132 2.36 1.06 -13.79
N ALA A 133 3.51 0.58 -13.33
CA ALA A 133 3.89 0.62 -11.92
C ALA A 133 4.09 2.06 -11.40
N GLU A 134 4.68 2.94 -12.22
CA GLU A 134 4.83 4.36 -11.89
C GLU A 134 3.48 5.07 -11.78
N ILE A 135 2.60 4.88 -12.76
CA ILE A 135 1.23 5.44 -12.74
C ILE A 135 0.45 4.94 -11.54
N GLY A 136 0.50 3.63 -11.26
CA GLY A 136 -0.17 3.04 -10.11
C GLY A 136 0.34 3.59 -8.78
N THR A 137 1.65 3.77 -8.64
CA THR A 137 2.26 4.41 -7.45
C THR A 137 1.80 5.85 -7.29
N LYS A 138 1.78 6.62 -8.37
CA LYS A 138 1.30 8.01 -8.37
C LYS A 138 -0.16 8.09 -7.94
N LYS A 139 -1.02 7.23 -8.47
CA LYS A 139 -2.44 7.16 -8.08
C LYS A 139 -2.62 6.83 -6.59
N VAL A 140 -1.84 5.91 -6.05
CA VAL A 140 -1.86 5.60 -4.61
C VAL A 140 -1.56 6.86 -3.79
N ILE A 141 -0.56 7.63 -4.16
CA ILE A 141 -0.15 8.83 -3.45
C ILE A 141 -1.20 9.94 -3.57
N GLU A 142 -1.63 10.24 -4.78
CA GLU A 142 -2.44 11.44 -5.07
C GLU A 142 -3.93 11.24 -4.83
N GLU A 143 -4.46 10.05 -5.13
CA GLU A 143 -5.90 9.82 -5.18
C GLU A 143 -6.43 8.97 -4.01
N HIS A 144 -5.60 8.08 -3.45
CA HIS A 144 -6.08 7.05 -2.52
C HIS A 144 -5.57 7.19 -1.10
N SER A 145 -4.43 7.84 -0.88
CA SER A 145 -3.78 7.89 0.43
C SER A 145 -4.08 9.16 1.21
N THR A 146 -4.35 9.00 2.49
CA THR A 146 -4.32 10.10 3.46
C THR A 146 -2.89 10.37 3.92
N ILE A 147 -2.12 9.30 4.09
CA ILE A 147 -0.73 9.30 4.51
C ILE A 147 0.05 8.38 3.57
N GLY A 148 1.16 8.88 3.03
CA GLY A 148 2.11 8.08 2.26
C GLY A 148 3.27 7.61 3.14
N LEU A 149 3.53 6.31 3.13
CA LEU A 149 4.65 5.69 3.82
C LEU A 149 5.64 5.18 2.77
N VAL A 150 6.82 5.79 2.71
CA VAL A 150 7.86 5.40 1.76
C VAL A 150 8.76 4.34 2.39
N VAL A 151 8.84 3.18 1.76
CA VAL A 151 9.69 2.06 2.17
C VAL A 151 10.82 1.90 1.17
N THR A 152 12.04 1.90 1.66
CA THR A 152 13.24 1.68 0.86
C THR A 152 14.21 0.78 1.60
N THR A 153 15.18 0.23 0.88
CA THR A 153 16.29 -0.55 1.45
C THR A 153 17.60 0.11 1.11
N ASP A 154 18.61 -0.12 1.94
CA ASP A 154 19.97 0.32 1.65
C ASP A 154 20.46 -0.32 0.34
N GLY A 155 21.01 0.49 -0.56
CA GLY A 155 21.50 0.08 -1.87
C GLY A 155 20.46 -0.06 -2.99
N THR A 156 19.17 0.16 -2.73
CA THR A 156 18.14 0.18 -3.79
C THR A 156 17.97 1.55 -4.44
N ILE A 157 18.40 2.59 -3.77
CA ILE A 157 18.53 3.92 -4.36
C ILE A 157 19.97 4.06 -4.81
N SER A 158 20.19 4.31 -6.09
CA SER A 158 21.53 4.53 -6.62
C SER A 158 22.22 5.63 -5.82
N PRO A 159 23.45 5.43 -5.34
CA PRO A 159 24.19 6.50 -4.71
C PRO A 159 24.30 7.66 -5.70
N ILE A 160 24.01 8.85 -5.22
CA ILE A 160 24.18 10.10 -5.93
C ILE A 160 25.67 10.33 -6.22
#